data_405b39f6200801e15984e0a688dcab82
#
_entry.id   405b39f6200801e15984e0a688dcab82
#
_cell.length_a   1.000
_cell.length_b   1.000
_cell.length_c   1.000
_cell.angle_alpha   90.00
_cell.angle_beta   90.00
_cell.angle_gamma   90.00
#
_symmetry.space_group_name_H-M   'P 1'
#
loop_
_entity.id
_entity.type
_entity.pdbx_description
1 polymer ?
#
loop_
_entity_poly.entity_id
_entity_poly.type
_entity_poly.pdbx_seq_one_letter_code
_entity_poly.pdbx_strand_id
1 'polypeptide(L)'
;MIGWVYVMEPFDYAAWLSGGSSHESMTQTGERLFTQLGCATCHTADNTGRGPSLVGLYGKMQTLRSGETRVADEGLIRQAIVSPNSVILPNYPPVMPTFQGQINEEQVLQLIAYVKSLGTQERTAK
;
A
#
# COMPACT_ATOMS: atom_id res chain seq x y z
N MET A 1 -5.34 39.06 -0.46
CA MET A 1 -4.88 38.60 -0.34
C MET A 1 -4.35 38.44 -0.04
N ILE A 2 -4.89 38.67 0.42
CA ILE A 2 -4.00 38.54 0.50
C ILE A 2 -3.44 38.04 -0.36
N GLY A 3 -3.53 38.30 -1.15
CA GLY A 3 -2.98 37.90 -2.13
C GLY A 3 -1.65 37.55 -1.89
N TRP A 4 -1.29 37.57 -0.99
CA TRP A 4 0.02 37.19 -0.74
C TRP A 4 0.18 35.79 -1.20
N VAL A 5 1.30 35.53 -1.74
CA VAL A 5 1.65 34.22 -2.18
C VAL A 5 1.97 33.41 -0.95
N TYR A 6 1.26 32.34 -0.82
CA TYR A 6 1.51 31.48 0.28
C TYR A 6 2.61 30.49 -0.10
N VAL A 7 3.75 30.63 0.54
CA VAL A 7 4.89 29.78 0.22
C VAL A 7 4.82 28.54 1.07
N MET A 8 4.56 27.42 0.43
CA MET A 8 4.48 26.14 1.14
C MET A 8 5.80 25.42 1.04
N GLU A 9 6.11 24.65 2.05
CA GLU A 9 7.22 23.72 1.95
C GLU A 9 6.92 22.74 0.82
N PRO A 10 7.93 22.27 0.10
CA PRO A 10 7.68 21.31 -0.96
C PRO A 10 6.88 20.09 -0.50
N PHE A 11 7.11 19.68 0.72
CA PHE A 11 6.38 18.57 1.29
C PHE A 11 4.88 18.87 1.38
N ASP A 12 4.54 20.06 1.89
CA ASP A 12 3.14 20.43 2.03
C ASP A 12 2.47 20.60 0.69
N TYR A 13 3.19 21.14 -0.27
CA TYR A 13 2.64 21.36 -1.59
C TYR A 13 2.31 20.02 -2.26
N ALA A 14 3.20 19.05 -2.13
CA ALA A 14 2.97 17.75 -2.72
C ALA A 14 1.77 17.06 -2.09
N ALA A 15 1.63 17.17 -0.77
CA ALA A 15 0.49 16.59 -0.09
C ALA A 15 -0.81 17.24 -0.52
N TRP A 16 -0.77 18.56 -0.70
CA TRP A 16 -1.95 19.31 -1.13
C TRP A 16 -2.36 18.87 -2.53
N LEU A 17 -1.39 18.71 -3.42
CA LEU A 17 -1.68 18.33 -4.79
C LEU A 17 -2.27 16.93 -4.90
N SER A 18 -1.90 16.05 -3.99
CA SER A 18 -2.39 14.68 -4.03
C SER A 18 -3.77 14.54 -3.40
N GLY A 19 -4.39 15.65 -3.06
CA GLY A 19 -5.73 15.60 -2.52
C GLY A 19 -5.78 15.42 -1.02
N GLY A 20 -4.62 15.32 -0.40
CA GLY A 20 -4.58 15.24 1.04
C GLY A 20 -4.87 16.59 1.65
N SER A 21 -5.58 16.57 2.74
CA SER A 21 -5.87 17.79 3.44
C SER A 21 -4.78 18.05 4.45
N SER A 22 -4.33 19.27 4.51
CA SER A 22 -3.32 19.65 5.46
C SER A 22 -2.00 18.97 5.16
N HIS A 23 -1.50 18.24 6.09
CA HIS A 23 -0.15 17.73 6.03
C HIS A 23 -0.09 16.21 5.97
N GLU A 24 -1.18 15.60 5.58
CA GLU A 24 -1.21 14.15 5.53
C GLU A 24 -0.32 13.66 4.39
N SER A 25 0.61 12.77 4.71
CA SER A 25 1.50 12.21 3.72
C SER A 25 0.80 11.10 2.93
N MET A 26 1.43 10.67 1.84
CA MET A 26 0.90 9.54 1.09
C MET A 26 0.83 8.30 1.95
N THR A 27 1.81 8.10 2.82
CA THR A 27 1.82 6.94 3.70
C THR A 27 0.66 6.99 4.68
N GLN A 28 0.38 8.15 5.24
CA GLN A 28 -0.73 8.28 6.18
C GLN A 28 -2.07 8.09 5.48
N THR A 29 -2.21 8.64 4.29
CA THR A 29 -3.42 8.45 3.51
C THR A 29 -3.58 6.99 3.14
N GLY A 30 -2.47 6.33 2.79
CA GLY A 30 -2.50 4.91 2.48
C GLY A 30 -2.92 4.07 3.67
N GLU A 31 -2.45 4.43 4.85
CA GLU A 31 -2.86 3.73 6.07
C GLU A 31 -4.36 3.84 6.30
N ARG A 32 -4.89 5.04 6.10
CA ARG A 32 -6.32 5.24 6.25
C ARG A 32 -7.11 4.43 5.22
N LEU A 33 -6.65 4.44 3.98
CA LEU A 33 -7.29 3.66 2.94
C LEU A 33 -7.21 2.17 3.24
N PHE A 34 -6.09 1.71 3.75
CA PHE A 34 -5.88 0.31 4.08
C PHE A 34 -6.94 -0.15 5.07
N THR A 35 -7.25 0.69 6.05
CA THR A 35 -8.30 0.38 7.02
C THR A 35 -9.68 0.51 6.41
N GLN A 36 -9.93 1.57 5.65
CA GLN A 36 -11.26 1.82 5.07
C GLN A 36 -11.66 0.77 4.06
N LEU A 37 -10.72 0.28 3.28
CA LEU A 37 -11.01 -0.70 2.25
C LEU A 37 -11.03 -2.13 2.79
N GLY A 38 -10.76 -2.31 4.06
CA GLY A 38 -10.82 -3.63 4.67
C GLY A 38 -9.57 -4.46 4.46
N CYS A 39 -8.51 -3.88 3.97
CA CYS A 39 -7.27 -4.64 3.75
C CYS A 39 -6.75 -5.23 5.06
N ALA A 40 -6.89 -4.47 6.15
CA ALA A 40 -6.38 -4.90 7.44
C ALA A 40 -7.12 -6.11 8.00
N THR A 41 -8.30 -6.39 7.46
CA THR A 41 -9.07 -7.55 7.91
C THR A 41 -8.35 -8.86 7.59
N CYS A 42 -7.71 -8.90 6.44
CA CYS A 42 -7.02 -10.11 6.00
C CYS A 42 -5.51 -10.01 6.16
N HIS A 43 -4.94 -8.81 6.05
CA HIS A 43 -3.49 -8.62 6.14
C HIS A 43 -3.13 -8.12 7.53
N THR A 44 -3.17 -9.01 8.48
CA THR A 44 -2.83 -8.65 9.85
C THR A 44 -1.31 -8.68 10.04
N ALA A 45 -0.82 -7.91 11.01
CA ALA A 45 0.61 -7.82 11.24
C ALA A 45 1.19 -9.14 11.76
N ASP A 46 0.39 -9.92 12.48
CA ASP A 46 0.86 -11.17 13.06
C ASP A 46 0.67 -12.37 12.14
N ASN A 47 0.27 -12.13 10.92
CA ASN A 47 0.14 -13.18 9.91
C ASN A 47 -0.94 -14.20 10.20
N THR A 48 -1.96 -13.81 10.98
CA THR A 48 -3.06 -14.72 11.31
C THR A 48 -4.27 -14.52 10.42
N GLY A 49 -4.22 -13.57 9.50
CA GLY A 49 -5.35 -13.30 8.62
C GLY A 49 -5.36 -14.20 7.41
N ARG A 50 -6.30 -13.95 6.51
CA ARG A 50 -6.44 -14.74 5.29
C ARG A 50 -5.37 -14.42 4.26
N GLY A 51 -4.67 -13.31 4.42
CA GLY A 51 -3.58 -12.94 3.55
C GLY A 51 -2.29 -12.84 4.34
N PRO A 52 -1.17 -12.71 3.66
CA PRO A 52 0.11 -12.64 4.34
C PRO A 52 0.27 -11.30 5.06
N SER A 53 1.06 -11.30 6.11
CA SER A 53 1.46 -10.06 6.74
C SER A 53 2.25 -9.24 5.75
N LEU A 54 1.98 -7.94 5.70
CA LEU A 54 2.70 -7.05 4.81
C LEU A 54 3.90 -6.39 5.48
N VAL A 55 4.09 -6.67 6.76
CA VAL A 55 5.24 -6.13 7.48
C VAL A 55 6.50 -6.75 6.94
N GLY A 56 7.40 -5.90 6.43
CA GLY A 56 8.65 -6.37 5.89
C GLY A 56 8.55 -7.04 4.53
N LEU A 57 7.38 -7.02 3.92
CA LEU A 57 7.18 -7.71 2.65
C LEU A 57 7.92 -7.03 1.49
N TYR A 58 7.91 -5.70 1.48
CA TYR A 58 8.46 -4.95 0.36
C TYR A 58 9.95 -5.28 0.18
N GLY A 59 10.31 -5.62 -1.03
CA GLY A 59 11.70 -5.91 -1.37
C GLY A 59 12.09 -7.36 -1.22
N LYS A 60 11.22 -8.20 -0.70
CA LYS A 60 11.54 -9.61 -0.52
C LYS A 60 11.07 -10.43 -1.70
N MET A 61 11.81 -11.50 -1.95
CA MET A 61 11.45 -12.41 -3.03
C MET A 61 10.24 -13.25 -2.62
N GLN A 62 9.27 -13.31 -3.50
CA GLN A 62 8.06 -14.08 -3.28
C GLN A 62 7.93 -15.17 -4.34
N THR A 63 7.54 -16.35 -3.92
CA THR A 63 7.22 -17.44 -4.86
C THR A 63 5.71 -17.52 -4.94
N LEU A 64 5.17 -17.34 -6.14
CA LEU A 64 3.73 -17.36 -6.35
C LEU A 64 3.23 -18.79 -6.48
N ARG A 65 1.92 -18.96 -6.36
CA ARG A 65 1.33 -20.31 -6.51
C ARG A 65 1.67 -20.92 -7.85
N SER A 66 1.83 -20.09 -8.87
CA SER A 66 2.21 -20.59 -10.21
C SER A 66 3.63 -21.12 -10.27
N GLY A 67 4.43 -20.88 -9.25
CA GLY A 67 5.84 -21.26 -9.26
C GLY A 67 6.76 -20.14 -9.66
N GLU A 68 6.21 -19.05 -10.15
CA GLU A 68 7.02 -17.90 -10.54
C GLU A 68 7.54 -17.19 -9.31
N THR A 69 8.80 -16.75 -9.35
CA THR A 69 9.37 -15.94 -8.26
C THR A 69 9.48 -14.50 -8.70
N ARG A 70 9.08 -13.60 -7.84
CA ARG A 70 9.12 -12.17 -8.10
C ARG A 70 9.46 -11.44 -6.84
N VAL A 71 10.16 -10.32 -7.00
CA VAL A 71 10.42 -9.41 -5.88
C VAL A 71 9.14 -8.65 -5.57
N ALA A 72 8.83 -8.51 -4.29
CA ALA A 72 7.66 -7.73 -3.87
C ALA A 72 7.98 -6.25 -4.00
N ASP A 73 7.94 -5.76 -5.21
CA ASP A 73 8.19 -4.36 -5.51
C ASP A 73 6.86 -3.65 -5.75
N GLU A 74 6.95 -2.40 -6.16
CA GLU A 74 5.73 -1.62 -6.40
C GLU A 74 4.83 -2.26 -7.44
N GLY A 75 5.44 -2.86 -8.46
CA GLY A 75 4.65 -3.51 -9.52
C GLY A 75 3.88 -4.70 -9.00
N LEU A 76 4.51 -5.52 -8.18
CA LEU A 76 3.82 -6.68 -7.64
C LEU A 76 2.71 -6.26 -6.68
N ILE A 77 2.97 -5.25 -5.84
CA ILE A 77 1.96 -4.77 -4.91
C ILE A 77 0.79 -4.18 -5.67
N ARG A 78 1.06 -3.40 -6.71
CA ARG A 78 0.00 -2.85 -7.54
C ARG A 78 -0.84 -3.97 -8.14
N GLN A 79 -0.18 -4.98 -8.68
CA GLN A 79 -0.88 -6.09 -9.30
C GLN A 79 -1.74 -6.84 -8.30
N ALA A 80 -1.24 -6.99 -7.07
CA ALA A 80 -2.02 -7.66 -6.03
C ALA A 80 -3.28 -6.89 -5.66
N ILE A 81 -3.23 -5.57 -5.76
CA ILE A 81 -4.38 -4.75 -5.42
C ILE A 81 -5.43 -4.78 -6.54
N VAL A 82 -4.99 -4.68 -7.79
CA VAL A 82 -5.95 -4.56 -8.90
C VAL A 82 -6.25 -5.90 -9.56
N SER A 83 -5.38 -6.87 -9.46
CA SER A 83 -5.58 -8.19 -10.06
C SER A 83 -5.06 -9.27 -9.12
N PRO A 84 -5.66 -9.41 -7.96
CA PRO A 84 -5.09 -10.27 -6.92
C PRO A 84 -4.97 -11.73 -7.32
N ASN A 85 -5.85 -12.21 -8.19
CA ASN A 85 -5.80 -13.62 -8.57
C ASN A 85 -4.60 -13.96 -9.43
N SER A 86 -3.88 -12.97 -9.92
CA SER A 86 -2.70 -13.23 -10.75
C SER A 86 -1.43 -13.33 -9.92
N VAL A 87 -1.49 -13.08 -8.60
CA VAL A 87 -0.29 -13.11 -7.76
C VAL A 87 -0.56 -13.81 -6.43
N ILE A 88 -1.26 -14.91 -6.47
CA ILE A 88 -1.62 -15.65 -5.26
C ILE A 88 -0.40 -16.40 -4.71
N LEU A 89 -0.19 -16.26 -3.41
CA LEU A 89 0.86 -17.01 -2.72
C LEU A 89 0.37 -18.42 -2.40
N PRO A 90 1.29 -19.41 -2.30
CA PRO A 90 0.89 -20.81 -2.25
C PRO A 90 -0.02 -21.23 -1.12
N ASN A 91 0.16 -20.66 0.07
CA ASN A 91 -0.59 -21.13 1.23
C ASN A 91 -1.76 -20.22 1.58
N TYR A 92 -2.22 -19.43 0.63
CA TYR A 92 -3.30 -18.48 0.89
C TYR A 92 -4.44 -18.70 -0.09
N PRO A 93 -5.69 -18.59 0.38
CA PRO A 93 -6.83 -18.75 -0.51
C PRO A 93 -6.99 -17.55 -1.43
N PRO A 94 -7.61 -17.73 -2.61
CA PRO A 94 -7.82 -16.62 -3.54
C PRO A 94 -9.06 -15.81 -3.15
N VAL A 95 -9.03 -15.19 -1.98
CA VAL A 95 -10.19 -14.50 -1.45
C VAL A 95 -10.04 -12.98 -1.46
N MET A 96 -8.91 -12.46 -1.89
CA MET A 96 -8.73 -11.02 -1.96
C MET A 96 -9.56 -10.45 -3.10
N PRO A 97 -10.44 -9.47 -2.80
CA PRO A 97 -11.23 -8.87 -3.88
C PRO A 97 -10.38 -7.92 -4.71
N THR A 98 -10.80 -7.74 -5.95
CA THR A 98 -10.13 -6.77 -6.80
C THR A 98 -10.63 -5.38 -6.45
N PHE A 99 -9.72 -4.41 -6.49
CA PHE A 99 -10.08 -3.03 -6.28
C PHE A 99 -10.00 -2.23 -7.58
N GLN A 100 -9.83 -2.92 -8.69
CA GLN A 100 -9.83 -2.27 -9.98
C GLN A 100 -11.18 -1.61 -10.22
N GLY A 101 -11.16 -0.33 -10.56
CA GLY A 101 -12.39 0.40 -10.76
C GLY A 101 -13.01 0.97 -9.49
N GLN A 102 -12.55 0.57 -8.33
CA GLN A 102 -13.06 1.08 -7.07
C GLN A 102 -12.18 2.19 -6.50
N ILE A 103 -10.92 2.19 -6.85
CA ILE A 103 -9.98 3.22 -6.41
C ILE A 103 -9.25 3.75 -7.63
N ASN A 104 -8.75 4.97 -7.51
CA ASN A 104 -8.03 5.57 -8.61
C ASN A 104 -6.53 5.31 -8.46
N GLU A 105 -5.78 5.76 -9.45
CA GLU A 105 -4.34 5.51 -9.49
C GLU A 105 -3.64 6.15 -8.29
N GLU A 106 -4.07 7.34 -7.91
CA GLU A 106 -3.44 8.00 -6.77
C GLU A 106 -3.64 7.19 -5.50
N GLN A 107 -4.82 6.63 -5.32
CA GLN A 107 -5.08 5.81 -4.13
C GLN A 107 -4.25 4.54 -4.16
N VAL A 108 -4.04 3.96 -5.33
CA VAL A 108 -3.15 2.80 -5.44
C VAL A 108 -1.75 3.17 -4.99
N LEU A 109 -1.25 4.33 -5.42
CA LEU A 109 0.08 4.77 -5.04
C LEU A 109 0.17 5.02 -3.54
N GLN A 110 -0.89 5.52 -2.95
CA GLN A 110 -0.91 5.76 -1.51
C GLN A 110 -0.85 4.45 -0.74
N LEU A 111 -1.58 3.45 -1.20
CA LEU A 111 -1.53 2.13 -0.58
C LEU A 111 -0.13 1.52 -0.71
N ILE A 112 0.48 1.66 -1.87
CA ILE A 112 1.83 1.16 -2.08
C ILE A 112 2.80 1.84 -1.13
N ALA A 113 2.66 3.16 -0.96
CA ALA A 113 3.52 3.89 -0.04
C ALA A 113 3.39 3.37 1.38
N TYR A 114 2.18 3.06 1.78
CA TYR A 114 1.96 2.53 3.12
C TYR A 114 2.62 1.16 3.28
N VAL A 115 2.44 0.29 2.31
CA VAL A 115 3.03 -1.05 2.38
C VAL A 115 4.55 -0.97 2.44
N LYS A 116 5.13 -0.05 1.67
CA LYS A 116 6.58 0.16 1.75
C LYS A 116 7.01 0.61 3.14
N SER A 117 6.21 1.45 3.77
CA SER A 117 6.55 1.98 5.08
C SER A 117 6.54 0.89 6.15
N LEU A 118 5.77 -0.16 5.95
CA LEU A 118 5.74 -1.25 6.92
C LEU A 118 7.08 -1.97 6.97
N GLY A 119 7.77 -2.08 5.85
CA GLY A 119 9.10 -2.63 5.85
C GLY A 119 10.09 -1.72 6.54
N THR A 120 9.98 -0.43 6.29
CA THR A 120 10.84 0.55 6.93
C THR A 120 10.62 0.55 8.44
N GLN A 121 9.35 0.47 8.85
CA GLN A 121 9.04 0.42 10.27
C GLN A 121 9.67 -0.78 10.93
N GLU A 122 9.62 -1.91 10.27
CA GLU A 122 10.19 -3.12 10.83
C GLU A 122 11.68 -2.94 11.05
N ARG A 123 12.37 -2.36 10.09
CA ARG A 123 13.80 -2.13 10.23
C ARG A 123 14.08 -1.13 11.33
N THR A 124 13.26 -0.11 11.44
CA THR A 124 13.45 0.90 12.47
C THR A 124 13.24 0.34 13.85
N ALA A 125 12.34 -0.60 13.99
CA ALA A 125 12.03 -1.18 15.28
C ALA A 125 13.20 -1.98 15.86
N LYS A 126 14.18 -2.28 15.05
CA LYS A 126 15.36 -2.97 15.54
C LYS A 126 16.39 -2.00 16.07
#